data_47075b5d44766fd10ce5c9f66d86f636
#
_entry.id   47075b5d44766fd10ce5c9f66d86f636
#
_cell.length_a   1.000
_cell.length_b   1.000
_cell.length_c   1.000
_cell.angle_alpha   90.00
_cell.angle_beta   90.00
_cell.angle_gamma   90.00
#
_symmetry.space_group_name_H-M   'P 1'
#
loop_
_entity.id
_entity.type
_entity.pdbx_description
1 polymer ?
#
loop_
_entity_poly.entity_id
_entity_poly.type
_entity_poly.pdbx_seq_one_letter_code
_entity_poly.pdbx_strand_id
1 'polypeptide(L)'
;EISACLVGSEMCIRDRYRKWRDAVLFKESDIVLNAKHIVKQFPASHGRTLTACNDINLNVYKGKTLGIVGESGCGKSTFVRMVISLDKPTSGEILYHGKNLADLSKKETWLNRQNMQMVFQDPLASFDPKMKIVDILTEPLINFGKLKKSEKENKARELLEMVELPGDFVDRYPHNMSGGQRQRISIARALSLEPEILVCDEATSALDVSVQESVIELLVRLQKEKNISMLFICHDLALIRSFAHQIAVMYLGNIVEVIPGEDVTEHAVHPYTQALLGAQFSIHMDPSQKIQSIESEAPSPLDVPKGCPFQNRCEHCTDRCKAEMPKLKEIAPGHEAACFYVEEHLKN
;
A
#
# COMPACT_ATOMS: atom_id res chain seq x y z
N GLU A 1 -8.04 7.79 32.79
CA GLU A 1 -7.68 6.38 32.51
C GLU A 1 -7.77 6.03 31.01
N ILE A 2 -8.78 6.51 30.29
CA ILE A 2 -8.92 6.29 28.81
C ILE A 2 -7.81 7.01 28.03
N SER A 3 -7.38 8.21 28.49
CA SER A 3 -6.31 9.01 27.87
C SER A 3 -4.93 8.33 27.98
N ALA A 4 -4.63 7.67 29.10
CA ALA A 4 -3.37 6.94 29.30
C ALA A 4 -3.24 5.67 28.45
N CYS A 5 -4.37 5.05 28.08
CA CYS A 5 -4.39 3.86 27.24
C CYS A 5 -4.06 4.16 25.78
N LEU A 6 -4.50 5.32 25.24
CA LEU A 6 -4.22 5.73 23.86
C LEU A 6 -2.77 6.20 23.66
N VAL A 7 -2.19 6.89 24.65
CA VAL A 7 -0.76 7.31 24.63
C VAL A 7 0.18 6.10 24.77
N GLY A 8 -0.22 5.11 25.56
CA GLY A 8 0.48 3.83 25.66
C GLY A 8 0.45 3.02 24.37
N SER A 9 -0.62 3.13 23.58
CA SER A 9 -0.75 2.38 22.32
C SER A 9 0.17 2.93 21.21
N GLU A 10 0.23 4.23 20.97
CA GLU A 10 1.11 4.80 19.92
C GLU A 10 2.61 4.59 20.22
N MET A 11 3.04 4.84 21.47
CA MET A 11 4.42 4.59 21.88
C MET A 11 4.74 3.09 21.93
N CYS A 12 3.80 2.26 22.36
CA CYS A 12 3.96 0.81 22.42
C CYS A 12 3.96 0.17 21.02
N ILE A 13 3.16 0.69 20.09
CA ILE A 13 3.15 0.28 18.67
C ILE A 13 4.51 0.62 18.06
N ARG A 14 4.96 1.87 18.16
CA ARG A 14 6.24 2.33 17.60
C ARG A 14 7.44 1.53 18.12
N ASP A 15 7.54 1.30 19.44
CA ASP A 15 8.66 0.57 20.05
C ASP A 15 8.58 -0.95 19.79
N ARG A 16 7.38 -1.52 19.73
CA ARG A 16 7.16 -2.93 19.44
C ARG A 16 7.58 -3.27 18.02
N TYR A 17 7.26 -2.42 17.04
CA TYR A 17 7.62 -2.62 15.64
C TYR A 17 9.05 -2.16 15.31
N ARG A 18 9.64 -1.21 16.06
CA ARG A 18 11.04 -0.78 15.90
C ARG A 18 12.03 -1.92 16.13
N LYS A 19 11.76 -2.84 17.07
CA LYS A 19 12.55 -4.07 17.28
C LYS A 19 12.52 -5.02 16.08
N TRP A 20 11.64 -4.80 15.14
CA TRP A 20 11.41 -5.67 14.00
C TRP A 20 12.03 -5.14 12.72
N ARG A 21 12.57 -3.95 12.72
CA ARG A 21 13.25 -3.36 11.57
C ARG A 21 14.76 -3.47 11.78
N ASP A 22 15.39 -4.43 11.12
CA ASP A 22 16.83 -4.39 10.93
C ASP A 22 17.15 -3.19 10.05
N ALA A 23 18.32 -2.55 10.22
CA ALA A 23 18.75 -1.45 9.34
C ALA A 23 18.58 -1.86 7.87
N VAL A 24 17.62 -1.23 7.19
CA VAL A 24 17.16 -1.70 5.88
C VAL A 24 18.11 -1.17 4.82
N LEU A 25 19.09 -1.98 4.45
CA LEU A 25 19.85 -1.76 3.23
C LEU A 25 19.03 -2.30 2.05
N PHE A 26 18.49 -1.41 1.21
CA PHE A 26 17.84 -1.75 -0.04
C PHE A 26 18.89 -2.09 -1.09
N LYS A 27 19.04 -3.38 -1.43
CA LYS A 27 19.99 -3.83 -2.47
C LYS A 27 19.25 -4.08 -3.77
N GLU A 28 19.84 -3.69 -4.89
CA GLU A 28 19.27 -3.97 -6.22
C GLU A 28 19.03 -5.47 -6.44
N SER A 29 19.90 -6.33 -5.89
CA SER A 29 19.74 -7.79 -5.94
C SER A 29 18.45 -8.32 -5.32
N ASP A 30 17.84 -7.55 -4.42
CA ASP A 30 16.68 -7.96 -3.64
C ASP A 30 15.37 -7.42 -4.23
N ILE A 31 15.43 -6.76 -5.39
CA ILE A 31 14.26 -6.27 -6.10
C ILE A 31 13.49 -7.45 -6.70
N VAL A 32 12.27 -7.68 -6.21
CA VAL A 32 11.37 -8.70 -6.75
C VAL A 32 10.43 -8.12 -7.82
N LEU A 33 10.07 -6.84 -7.68
CA LEU A 33 9.27 -6.13 -8.66
C LEU A 33 9.80 -4.71 -8.85
N ASN A 34 9.94 -4.33 -10.11
CA ASN A 34 10.41 -3.00 -10.50
C ASN A 34 9.41 -2.37 -11.48
N ALA A 35 8.81 -1.26 -11.10
CA ALA A 35 8.00 -0.42 -11.95
C ALA A 35 8.85 0.70 -12.55
N LYS A 36 8.87 0.82 -13.87
CA LYS A 36 9.69 1.79 -14.62
C LYS A 36 8.81 2.64 -15.53
N HIS A 37 8.85 3.94 -15.30
CA HIS A 37 8.17 4.94 -16.14
C HIS A 37 6.69 4.63 -16.39
N ILE A 38 5.99 4.16 -15.35
CA ILE A 38 4.60 3.72 -15.48
C ILE A 38 3.69 4.91 -15.68
N VAL A 39 2.99 4.88 -16.82
CA VAL A 39 1.90 5.80 -17.12
C VAL A 39 0.60 5.02 -17.30
N LYS A 40 -0.48 5.51 -16.69
CA LYS A 40 -1.82 5.01 -16.93
C LYS A 40 -2.78 6.14 -17.20
N GLN A 41 -3.39 6.06 -18.38
CA GLN A 41 -4.35 7.04 -18.85
C GLN A 41 -5.70 6.38 -19.15
N PHE A 42 -6.75 7.11 -18.87
CA PHE A 42 -8.13 6.72 -19.19
C PHE A 42 -8.79 7.82 -20.03
N PRO A 43 -9.57 7.46 -21.05
CA PRO A 43 -10.38 8.43 -21.76
C PRO A 43 -11.45 9.01 -20.82
N ALA A 44 -11.61 10.31 -20.85
CA ALA A 44 -12.63 11.03 -20.08
C ALA A 44 -13.60 11.78 -21.00
N SER A 45 -14.68 12.31 -20.42
CA SER A 45 -15.69 13.06 -21.18
C SER A 45 -15.08 14.27 -21.90
N HIS A 46 -15.71 14.67 -23.01
CA HIS A 46 -15.30 15.82 -23.84
C HIS A 46 -13.89 15.72 -24.45
N GLY A 47 -13.43 14.48 -24.76
CA GLY A 47 -12.11 14.27 -25.37
C GLY A 47 -10.92 14.53 -24.45
N ARG A 48 -11.15 14.70 -23.13
CA ARG A 48 -10.09 14.82 -22.13
C ARG A 48 -9.49 13.46 -21.79
N THR A 49 -8.33 13.47 -21.19
CA THR A 49 -7.63 12.28 -20.72
C THR A 49 -7.37 12.43 -19.22
N LEU A 50 -7.78 11.43 -18.46
CA LEU A 50 -7.41 11.29 -17.04
C LEU A 50 -6.09 10.53 -16.94
N THR A 51 -5.06 11.17 -16.40
CA THR A 51 -3.78 10.51 -16.10
C THR A 51 -3.78 10.07 -14.64
N ALA A 52 -4.06 8.79 -14.42
CA ALA A 52 -4.13 8.21 -13.07
C ALA A 52 -2.76 7.87 -12.49
N CYS A 53 -1.78 7.54 -13.35
CA CYS A 53 -0.37 7.34 -12.99
C CYS A 53 0.48 8.06 -14.02
N ASN A 54 1.48 8.80 -13.56
CA ASN A 54 2.34 9.63 -14.40
C ASN A 54 3.81 9.41 -14.00
N ASP A 55 4.55 8.71 -14.85
CA ASP A 55 5.98 8.42 -14.70
C ASP A 55 6.36 7.79 -13.34
N ILE A 56 5.58 6.79 -12.89
CA ILE A 56 5.84 6.13 -11.61
C ILE A 56 7.04 5.19 -11.74
N ASN A 57 8.01 5.39 -10.83
CA ASN A 57 9.20 4.57 -10.69
C ASN A 57 9.26 4.08 -9.22
N LEU A 58 9.09 2.75 -8.99
CA LEU A 58 9.06 2.15 -7.66
C LEU A 58 9.61 0.73 -7.68
N ASN A 59 10.27 0.36 -6.58
CA ASN A 59 10.79 -0.98 -6.33
C ASN A 59 10.08 -1.66 -5.17
N VAL A 60 9.79 -2.95 -5.32
CA VAL A 60 9.38 -3.81 -4.22
C VAL A 60 10.53 -4.78 -3.92
N TYR A 61 11.01 -4.76 -2.69
CA TYR A 61 12.13 -5.57 -2.24
C TYR A 61 11.68 -6.84 -1.54
N LYS A 62 12.43 -7.92 -1.69
CA LYS A 62 12.14 -9.23 -1.12
C LYS A 62 11.99 -9.14 0.40
N GLY A 63 10.87 -9.69 0.90
CA GLY A 63 10.59 -9.72 2.33
C GLY A 63 10.44 -8.34 2.97
N LYS A 64 10.18 -7.27 2.19
CA LYS A 64 9.99 -5.91 2.70
C LYS A 64 8.59 -5.40 2.39
N THR A 65 8.17 -4.40 3.16
CA THR A 65 6.89 -3.72 2.97
C THR A 65 7.13 -2.35 2.36
N LEU A 66 6.60 -2.12 1.15
CA LEU A 66 6.47 -0.81 0.55
C LEU A 66 5.06 -0.27 0.85
N GLY A 67 4.98 0.82 1.60
CA GLY A 67 3.74 1.56 1.81
C GLY A 67 3.51 2.57 0.70
N ILE A 68 2.29 2.69 0.19
CA ILE A 68 1.89 3.77 -0.71
C ILE A 68 0.80 4.58 -0.04
N VAL A 69 1.06 5.86 0.19
CA VAL A 69 0.13 6.78 0.84
C VAL A 69 -0.20 7.97 -0.05
N GLY A 70 -1.35 8.59 0.20
CA GLY A 70 -1.81 9.79 -0.50
C GLY A 70 -3.31 9.92 -0.42
N GLU A 71 -3.84 11.07 -0.83
CA GLU A 71 -5.27 11.37 -0.81
C GLU A 71 -6.07 10.40 -1.68
N SER A 72 -7.40 10.30 -1.41
CA SER A 72 -8.29 9.47 -2.23
C SER A 72 -8.28 9.94 -3.69
N GLY A 73 -8.29 8.98 -4.63
CA GLY A 73 -8.26 9.29 -6.06
C GLY A 73 -6.89 9.67 -6.64
N CYS A 74 -5.79 9.68 -5.87
CA CYS A 74 -4.47 10.04 -6.39
C CYS A 74 -3.82 8.97 -7.29
N GLY A 75 -4.44 7.78 -7.48
CA GLY A 75 -3.95 6.75 -8.40
C GLY A 75 -3.43 5.46 -7.76
N LYS A 76 -3.38 5.34 -6.43
CA LYS A 76 -2.84 4.18 -5.69
C LYS A 76 -3.42 2.84 -6.15
N SER A 77 -4.75 2.70 -6.10
CA SER A 77 -5.43 1.46 -6.51
C SER A 77 -5.25 1.18 -8.00
N THR A 78 -5.13 2.20 -8.84
CA THR A 78 -4.82 2.03 -10.26
C THR A 78 -3.43 1.43 -10.45
N PHE A 79 -2.44 1.91 -9.71
CA PHE A 79 -1.07 1.38 -9.76
C PHE A 79 -1.03 -0.09 -9.34
N VAL A 80 -1.63 -0.46 -8.22
CA VAL A 80 -1.60 -1.87 -7.77
C VAL A 80 -2.38 -2.81 -8.68
N ARG A 81 -3.45 -2.37 -9.33
CA ARG A 81 -4.16 -3.17 -10.34
C ARG A 81 -3.26 -3.54 -11.52
N MET A 82 -2.34 -2.65 -11.89
CA MET A 82 -1.33 -2.95 -12.91
C MET A 82 -0.27 -3.93 -12.38
N VAL A 83 0.16 -3.79 -11.12
CA VAL A 83 1.11 -4.71 -10.47
C VAL A 83 0.61 -6.14 -10.48
N ILE A 84 -0.67 -6.38 -10.14
CA ILE A 84 -1.26 -7.72 -10.16
C ILE A 84 -1.82 -8.15 -11.53
N SER A 85 -1.49 -7.40 -12.59
CA SER A 85 -1.91 -7.69 -13.97
C SER A 85 -3.42 -7.75 -14.18
N LEU A 86 -4.21 -6.98 -13.42
CA LEU A 86 -5.63 -6.74 -13.68
C LEU A 86 -5.82 -5.68 -14.77
N ASP A 87 -4.95 -4.67 -14.79
CA ASP A 87 -4.88 -3.63 -15.80
C ASP A 87 -3.49 -3.61 -16.45
N LYS A 88 -3.40 -3.10 -17.69
CA LYS A 88 -2.12 -2.86 -18.35
C LYS A 88 -1.78 -1.38 -18.25
N PRO A 89 -0.49 -1.01 -18.09
CA PRO A 89 -0.06 0.37 -18.22
C PRO A 89 -0.31 0.88 -19.65
N THR A 90 -0.47 2.19 -19.82
CA THR A 90 -0.52 2.86 -21.13
C THR A 90 0.88 2.92 -21.73
N SER A 91 1.90 3.16 -20.90
CA SER A 91 3.32 3.05 -21.24
C SER A 91 4.14 2.73 -19.98
N GLY A 92 5.42 2.39 -20.17
CA GLY A 92 6.30 1.93 -19.11
C GLY A 92 6.25 0.42 -18.92
N GLU A 93 7.02 -0.09 -17.99
CA GLU A 93 7.22 -1.53 -17.74
C GLU A 93 7.09 -1.88 -16.27
N ILE A 94 6.41 -2.98 -15.97
CA ILE A 94 6.41 -3.60 -14.65
C ILE A 94 7.16 -4.92 -14.77
N LEU A 95 8.36 -4.97 -14.22
CA LEU A 95 9.23 -6.12 -14.28
C LEU A 95 9.10 -6.95 -13.00
N TYR A 96 8.68 -8.19 -13.12
CA TYR A 96 8.69 -9.17 -12.05
C TYR A 96 9.81 -10.17 -12.32
N HIS A 97 10.82 -10.24 -11.44
CA HIS A 97 12.07 -10.97 -11.68
C HIS A 97 12.66 -10.71 -13.07
N GLY A 98 12.67 -9.44 -13.49
CA GLY A 98 13.20 -9.01 -14.78
C GLY A 98 12.32 -9.28 -16.00
N LYS A 99 11.16 -9.93 -15.85
CA LYS A 99 10.20 -10.18 -16.94
C LYS A 99 9.06 -9.14 -16.89
N ASN A 100 8.81 -8.47 -18.00
CA ASN A 100 7.73 -7.50 -18.09
C ASN A 100 6.36 -8.20 -18.06
N LEU A 101 5.54 -7.83 -17.08
CA LEU A 101 4.20 -8.42 -16.89
C LEU A 101 3.26 -8.15 -18.08
N ALA A 102 3.46 -7.05 -18.82
CA ALA A 102 2.64 -6.71 -19.97
C ALA A 102 2.84 -7.62 -21.17
N ASP A 103 4.01 -8.31 -21.24
CA ASP A 103 4.41 -9.17 -22.35
C ASP A 103 4.05 -10.64 -22.11
N LEU A 104 3.55 -10.97 -20.92
CA LEU A 104 3.16 -12.32 -20.58
C LEU A 104 1.95 -12.78 -21.41
N SER A 105 1.99 -14.01 -21.90
CA SER A 105 0.84 -14.69 -22.50
C SER A 105 -0.27 -14.87 -21.47
N LYS A 106 -1.51 -15.11 -21.93
CA LYS A 106 -2.65 -15.35 -21.02
C LYS A 106 -2.40 -16.49 -20.04
N LYS A 107 -1.71 -17.56 -20.49
CA LYS A 107 -1.36 -18.71 -19.65
C LYS A 107 -0.31 -18.33 -18.60
N GLU A 108 0.74 -17.60 -18.97
CA GLU A 108 1.76 -17.13 -18.06
C GLU A 108 1.19 -16.13 -17.05
N THR A 109 0.36 -15.20 -17.48
CA THR A 109 -0.35 -14.26 -16.59
C THR A 109 -1.20 -15.01 -15.57
N TRP A 110 -1.94 -16.05 -16.01
CA TRP A 110 -2.73 -16.89 -15.11
C TRP A 110 -1.85 -17.62 -14.09
N LEU A 111 -0.75 -18.25 -14.53
CA LEU A 111 0.21 -18.93 -13.66
C LEU A 111 0.86 -17.95 -12.68
N ASN A 112 1.17 -16.74 -13.14
CA ASN A 112 1.83 -15.72 -12.31
C ASN A 112 0.93 -15.19 -11.18
N ARG A 113 -0.40 -15.28 -11.32
CA ARG A 113 -1.34 -14.87 -10.28
C ARG A 113 -1.16 -15.62 -8.96
N GLN A 114 -0.62 -16.86 -8.97
CA GLN A 114 -0.32 -17.55 -7.71
C GLN A 114 0.78 -16.86 -6.90
N ASN A 115 1.69 -16.16 -7.56
CA ASN A 115 2.84 -15.49 -6.93
C ASN A 115 2.51 -14.08 -6.41
N MET A 116 1.42 -13.49 -6.92
CA MET A 116 0.97 -12.15 -6.56
C MET A 116 -0.51 -12.20 -6.18
N GLN A 117 -0.80 -12.04 -4.92
CA GLN A 117 -2.15 -12.09 -4.39
C GLN A 117 -2.56 -10.74 -3.81
N MET A 118 -3.86 -10.49 -3.72
CA MET A 118 -4.40 -9.23 -3.25
C MET A 118 -5.44 -9.44 -2.15
N VAL A 119 -5.33 -8.63 -1.12
CA VAL A 119 -6.35 -8.43 -0.09
C VAL A 119 -7.07 -7.13 -0.42
N PHE A 120 -8.37 -7.21 -0.68
CA PHE A 120 -9.20 -6.09 -1.09
C PHE A 120 -9.73 -5.30 0.12
N GLN A 121 -10.08 -4.04 -0.13
CA GLN A 121 -10.67 -3.12 0.85
C GLN A 121 -11.97 -3.68 1.46
N ASP A 122 -12.86 -4.25 0.63
CA ASP A 122 -14.07 -4.93 1.08
C ASP A 122 -13.97 -6.44 0.83
N PRO A 123 -13.74 -7.23 1.90
CA PRO A 123 -13.69 -8.68 1.79
C PRO A 123 -15.00 -9.29 1.25
N LEU A 124 -16.17 -8.72 1.61
CA LEU A 124 -17.45 -9.24 1.16
C LEU A 124 -17.62 -9.16 -0.35
N ALA A 125 -17.16 -8.09 -0.96
CA ALA A 125 -17.19 -7.93 -2.42
C ALA A 125 -16.33 -8.99 -3.15
N SER A 126 -15.36 -9.61 -2.45
CA SER A 126 -14.48 -10.63 -3.00
C SER A 126 -14.94 -12.07 -2.76
N PHE A 127 -15.95 -12.28 -1.92
CA PHE A 127 -16.48 -13.59 -1.56
C PHE A 127 -17.82 -13.87 -2.24
N ASP A 128 -18.03 -15.11 -2.68
CA ASP A 128 -19.38 -15.57 -2.99
C ASP A 128 -20.14 -15.77 -1.66
N PRO A 129 -21.22 -15.02 -1.40
CA PRO A 129 -21.96 -15.11 -0.13
C PRO A 129 -22.64 -16.47 0.09
N LYS A 130 -22.75 -17.30 -0.95
CA LYS A 130 -23.33 -18.65 -0.90
C LYS A 130 -22.30 -19.73 -0.59
N MET A 131 -21.01 -19.40 -0.63
CA MET A 131 -19.94 -20.35 -0.31
C MET A 131 -19.66 -20.38 1.19
N LYS A 132 -19.38 -21.57 1.72
CA LYS A 132 -18.84 -21.72 3.08
C LYS A 132 -17.38 -21.27 3.13
N ILE A 133 -16.89 -20.97 4.33
CA ILE A 133 -15.49 -20.53 4.56
C ILE A 133 -14.50 -21.59 4.05
N VAL A 134 -14.78 -22.88 4.24
CA VAL A 134 -13.94 -23.98 3.70
C VAL A 134 -13.76 -23.86 2.20
N ASP A 135 -14.82 -23.52 1.46
CA ASP A 135 -14.76 -23.40 0.01
C ASP A 135 -14.02 -22.14 -0.42
N ILE A 136 -14.28 -21.01 0.24
CA ILE A 136 -13.61 -19.72 -0.02
C ILE A 136 -12.10 -19.83 0.17
N LEU A 137 -11.65 -20.46 1.26
CA LEU A 137 -10.22 -20.60 1.58
C LEU A 137 -9.49 -21.56 0.63
N THR A 138 -10.16 -22.59 0.17
CA THR A 138 -9.53 -23.67 -0.62
C THR A 138 -9.74 -23.55 -2.12
N GLU A 139 -10.65 -22.67 -2.58
CA GLU A 139 -10.91 -22.43 -4.00
C GLU A 139 -9.63 -22.11 -4.81
N PRO A 140 -8.75 -21.20 -4.36
CA PRO A 140 -7.52 -20.90 -5.11
C PRO A 140 -6.64 -22.13 -5.27
N LEU A 141 -6.47 -22.91 -4.22
CA LEU A 141 -5.64 -24.12 -4.23
C LEU A 141 -6.19 -25.19 -5.21
N ILE A 142 -7.52 -25.36 -5.25
CA ILE A 142 -8.17 -26.30 -6.16
C ILE A 142 -8.04 -25.82 -7.61
N ASN A 143 -8.25 -24.53 -7.86
CA ASN A 143 -8.14 -23.95 -9.19
C ASN A 143 -6.74 -24.08 -9.79
N PHE A 144 -5.69 -23.99 -8.94
CA PHE A 144 -4.31 -24.24 -9.35
C PHE A 144 -3.86 -25.71 -9.25
N GLY A 145 -4.78 -26.64 -8.93
CA GLY A 145 -4.47 -28.07 -8.84
C GLY A 145 -3.55 -28.46 -7.68
N LYS A 146 -3.44 -27.60 -6.65
CA LYS A 146 -2.55 -27.78 -5.49
C LYS A 146 -3.21 -28.53 -4.32
N LEU A 147 -4.52 -28.78 -4.38
CA LEU A 147 -5.28 -29.44 -3.30
C LEU A 147 -6.32 -30.39 -3.87
N LYS A 148 -6.41 -31.59 -3.28
CA LYS A 148 -7.49 -32.53 -3.57
C LYS A 148 -8.74 -32.17 -2.78
N LYS A 149 -9.92 -32.49 -3.32
CA LYS A 149 -11.20 -32.23 -2.66
C LYS A 149 -11.33 -32.87 -1.28
N SER A 150 -10.71 -34.04 -1.07
CA SER A 150 -10.71 -34.75 0.22
C SER A 150 -9.88 -34.07 1.31
N GLU A 151 -8.99 -33.16 0.95
CA GLU A 151 -8.06 -32.48 1.88
C GLU A 151 -8.55 -31.07 2.26
N LYS A 152 -9.67 -30.60 1.68
CA LYS A 152 -10.20 -29.25 1.83
C LYS A 152 -10.37 -28.83 3.28
N GLU A 153 -11.03 -29.68 4.08
CA GLU A 153 -11.39 -29.32 5.44
C GLU A 153 -10.14 -29.14 6.32
N ASN A 154 -9.20 -30.08 6.23
CA ASN A 154 -7.95 -29.97 7.00
C ASN A 154 -7.16 -28.73 6.59
N LYS A 155 -7.03 -28.48 5.27
CA LYS A 155 -6.31 -27.29 4.79
C LYS A 155 -7.00 -25.99 5.18
N ALA A 156 -8.32 -25.94 5.16
CA ALA A 156 -9.06 -24.76 5.62
C ALA A 156 -8.87 -24.50 7.13
N ARG A 157 -8.81 -25.53 7.96
CA ARG A 157 -8.51 -25.40 9.40
C ARG A 157 -7.10 -24.85 9.64
N GLU A 158 -6.08 -25.36 8.93
CA GLU A 158 -4.73 -24.82 8.99
C GLU A 158 -4.68 -23.32 8.59
N LEU A 159 -5.41 -22.94 7.53
CA LEU A 159 -5.47 -21.55 7.07
C LEU A 159 -6.20 -20.64 8.07
N LEU A 160 -7.23 -21.13 8.75
CA LEU A 160 -7.91 -20.38 9.81
C LEU A 160 -6.99 -20.19 11.04
N GLU A 161 -6.30 -21.23 11.47
CA GLU A 161 -5.33 -21.16 12.56
C GLU A 161 -4.20 -20.17 12.26
N MET A 162 -3.69 -20.16 11.03
CA MET A 162 -2.65 -19.23 10.60
C MET A 162 -3.06 -17.75 10.82
N VAL A 163 -4.36 -17.45 10.67
CA VAL A 163 -4.91 -16.09 10.88
C VAL A 163 -5.62 -15.94 12.23
N GLU A 164 -5.35 -16.82 13.17
CA GLU A 164 -5.86 -16.79 14.56
C GLU A 164 -7.40 -16.84 14.63
N LEU A 165 -8.01 -17.65 13.78
CA LEU A 165 -9.43 -17.95 13.81
C LEU A 165 -9.67 -19.41 14.20
N PRO A 166 -10.77 -19.68 14.93
CA PRO A 166 -11.14 -21.04 15.30
C PRO A 166 -11.36 -21.95 14.08
N GLY A 167 -10.83 -23.19 14.13
CA GLY A 167 -10.94 -24.13 13.04
C GLY A 167 -12.39 -24.60 12.71
N ASP A 168 -13.33 -24.44 13.66
CA ASP A 168 -14.75 -24.73 13.45
C ASP A 168 -15.47 -23.71 12.54
N PHE A 169 -14.81 -22.59 12.20
CA PHE A 169 -15.36 -21.61 11.26
C PHE A 169 -15.44 -22.12 9.83
N VAL A 170 -14.86 -23.28 9.52
CA VAL A 170 -14.92 -23.92 8.17
C VAL A 170 -16.35 -24.05 7.64
N ASP A 171 -17.32 -24.31 8.53
CA ASP A 171 -18.73 -24.51 8.15
C ASP A 171 -19.57 -23.23 8.11
N ARG A 172 -19.02 -22.09 8.52
CA ARG A 172 -19.71 -20.80 8.52
C ARG A 172 -19.77 -20.17 7.13
N TYR A 173 -20.63 -19.16 7.02
CA TYR A 173 -20.75 -18.32 5.83
C TYR A 173 -20.20 -16.91 6.12
N PRO A 174 -19.75 -16.16 5.10
CA PRO A 174 -19.19 -14.81 5.29
C PRO A 174 -20.11 -13.83 6.03
N HIS A 175 -21.42 -13.93 5.82
CA HIS A 175 -22.41 -13.05 6.47
C HIS A 175 -22.52 -13.29 7.99
N ASN A 176 -22.08 -14.44 8.49
CA ASN A 176 -22.08 -14.79 9.92
C ASN A 176 -20.80 -14.37 10.63
N MET A 177 -19.94 -13.55 9.99
CA MET A 177 -18.64 -13.16 10.49
C MET A 177 -18.58 -11.65 10.77
N SER A 178 -17.81 -11.24 11.78
CA SER A 178 -17.50 -9.83 11.99
C SER A 178 -16.60 -9.25 10.88
N GLY A 179 -16.48 -7.93 10.78
CA GLY A 179 -15.60 -7.26 9.81
C GLY A 179 -14.15 -7.75 9.90
N GLY A 180 -13.57 -7.77 11.09
CA GLY A 180 -12.22 -8.25 11.31
C GLY A 180 -12.02 -9.73 11.02
N GLN A 181 -13.03 -10.57 11.33
CA GLN A 181 -12.99 -12.00 10.96
C GLN A 181 -13.00 -12.20 9.46
N ARG A 182 -13.85 -11.46 8.74
CA ARG A 182 -13.87 -11.48 7.26
C ARG A 182 -12.54 -11.04 6.67
N GLN A 183 -11.93 -10.00 7.24
CA GLN A 183 -10.62 -9.53 6.80
C GLN A 183 -9.53 -10.60 7.00
N ARG A 184 -9.51 -11.26 8.15
CA ARG A 184 -8.59 -12.39 8.42
C ARG A 184 -8.79 -13.55 7.44
N ILE A 185 -10.04 -13.87 7.07
CA ILE A 185 -10.36 -14.87 6.06
C ILE A 185 -9.83 -14.44 4.67
N SER A 186 -9.98 -13.16 4.31
CA SER A 186 -9.44 -12.62 3.06
C SER A 186 -7.90 -12.74 3.00
N ILE A 187 -7.23 -12.45 4.10
CA ILE A 187 -5.77 -12.64 4.25
C ILE A 187 -5.41 -14.13 4.12
N ALA A 188 -6.11 -15.02 4.82
CA ALA A 188 -5.86 -16.46 4.74
C ALA A 188 -6.05 -17.01 3.32
N ARG A 189 -7.10 -16.55 2.62
CA ARG A 189 -7.35 -16.90 1.21
C ARG A 189 -6.21 -16.44 0.30
N ALA A 190 -5.76 -15.20 0.43
CA ALA A 190 -4.65 -14.67 -0.35
C ALA A 190 -3.35 -15.44 -0.08
N LEU A 191 -3.08 -15.79 1.17
CA LEU A 191 -1.89 -16.52 1.59
C LEU A 191 -1.95 -18.03 1.32
N SER A 192 -3.11 -18.58 0.95
CA SER A 192 -3.26 -20.02 0.70
C SER A 192 -2.34 -20.52 -0.43
N LEU A 193 -2.06 -19.70 -1.42
CA LEU A 193 -1.15 -20.01 -2.54
C LEU A 193 0.33 -19.77 -2.24
N GLU A 194 0.66 -19.26 -1.04
CA GLU A 194 2.02 -18.89 -0.62
C GLU A 194 2.67 -17.88 -1.60
N PRO A 195 2.04 -16.72 -1.80
CA PRO A 195 2.52 -15.74 -2.77
C PRO A 195 3.85 -15.12 -2.33
N GLU A 196 4.67 -14.71 -3.30
CA GLU A 196 5.89 -13.92 -3.04
C GLU A 196 5.55 -12.45 -2.77
N ILE A 197 4.51 -11.93 -3.44
CA ILE A 197 4.03 -10.55 -3.25
C ILE A 197 2.58 -10.57 -2.77
N LEU A 198 2.32 -9.89 -1.65
CA LEU A 198 0.99 -9.63 -1.14
C LEU A 198 0.66 -8.15 -1.29
N VAL A 199 -0.37 -7.84 -2.06
CA VAL A 199 -0.91 -6.49 -2.20
C VAL A 199 -2.06 -6.31 -1.22
N CYS A 200 -2.00 -5.29 -0.38
CA CYS A 200 -3.05 -4.92 0.55
C CYS A 200 -3.61 -3.54 0.14
N ASP A 201 -4.77 -3.52 -0.50
CA ASP A 201 -5.43 -2.28 -0.92
C ASP A 201 -6.44 -1.86 0.12
N GLU A 202 -6.07 -0.86 0.93
CA GLU A 202 -6.88 -0.31 2.04
C GLU A 202 -7.47 -1.41 2.95
N ALA A 203 -6.71 -2.48 3.17
CA ALA A 203 -7.16 -3.72 3.81
C ALA A 203 -7.66 -3.55 5.26
N THR A 204 -7.51 -2.38 5.86
CA THR A 204 -7.90 -2.11 7.25
C THR A 204 -8.76 -0.87 7.41
N SER A 205 -9.07 -0.13 6.33
CA SER A 205 -9.76 1.17 6.40
C SER A 205 -11.21 1.10 6.92
N ALA A 206 -11.86 -0.04 6.77
CA ALA A 206 -13.25 -0.27 7.21
C ALA A 206 -13.36 -0.91 8.60
N LEU A 207 -12.25 -1.01 9.36
CA LEU A 207 -12.19 -1.67 10.67
C LEU A 207 -12.05 -0.65 11.80
N ASP A 208 -12.59 -1.00 12.97
CA ASP A 208 -12.33 -0.26 14.20
C ASP A 208 -10.83 -0.27 14.55
N VAL A 209 -10.33 0.78 15.20
CA VAL A 209 -8.90 0.98 15.49
C VAL A 209 -8.25 -0.24 16.16
N SER A 210 -8.88 -0.86 17.17
CA SER A 210 -8.34 -2.03 17.86
C SER A 210 -8.27 -3.27 16.96
N VAL A 211 -9.25 -3.45 16.09
CA VAL A 211 -9.29 -4.56 15.12
C VAL A 211 -8.27 -4.32 14.02
N GLN A 212 -8.13 -3.07 13.57
CA GLN A 212 -7.11 -2.65 12.61
C GLN A 212 -5.71 -2.98 13.10
N GLU A 213 -5.37 -2.59 14.35
CA GLU A 213 -4.08 -2.92 14.98
C GLU A 213 -3.82 -4.43 14.96
N SER A 214 -4.78 -5.22 15.41
CA SER A 214 -4.67 -6.68 15.45
C SER A 214 -4.47 -7.32 14.07
N VAL A 215 -5.08 -6.77 13.00
CA VAL A 215 -4.89 -7.24 11.62
C VAL A 215 -3.50 -6.84 11.08
N ILE A 216 -3.02 -5.65 11.43
CA ILE A 216 -1.66 -5.21 11.05
C ILE A 216 -0.61 -6.09 11.74
N GLU A 217 -0.75 -6.37 13.03
CA GLU A 217 0.14 -7.28 13.76
C GLU A 217 0.21 -8.66 13.11
N LEU A 218 -0.95 -9.21 12.74
CA LEU A 218 -1.03 -10.47 12.01
C LEU A 218 -0.27 -10.40 10.67
N LEU A 219 -0.48 -9.34 9.88
CA LEU A 219 0.19 -9.18 8.57
C LEU A 219 1.71 -9.05 8.71
N VAL A 220 2.19 -8.26 9.69
CA VAL A 220 3.62 -8.08 9.97
C VAL A 220 4.26 -9.39 10.43
N ARG A 221 3.59 -10.15 11.29
CA ARG A 221 4.05 -11.48 11.70
C ARG A 221 4.16 -12.43 10.51
N LEU A 222 3.10 -12.55 9.71
CA LEU A 222 3.08 -13.44 8.55
C LEU A 222 4.07 -13.02 7.46
N GLN A 223 4.27 -11.71 7.27
CA GLN A 223 5.28 -11.17 6.36
C GLN A 223 6.68 -11.68 6.72
N LYS A 224 7.03 -11.66 8.00
CA LYS A 224 8.32 -12.13 8.49
C LYS A 224 8.48 -13.64 8.44
N GLU A 225 7.51 -14.36 9.01
CA GLU A 225 7.54 -15.82 9.08
C GLU A 225 7.64 -16.46 7.69
N LYS A 226 6.96 -15.87 6.70
CA LYS A 226 6.88 -16.38 5.33
C LYS A 226 7.78 -15.64 4.34
N ASN A 227 8.52 -14.61 4.81
CA ASN A 227 9.36 -13.75 3.97
C ASN A 227 8.64 -13.16 2.74
N ILE A 228 7.40 -12.70 2.95
CA ILE A 228 6.53 -12.15 1.90
C ILE A 228 6.91 -10.69 1.65
N SER A 229 6.99 -10.28 0.39
CA SER A 229 7.08 -8.86 0.00
C SER A 229 5.69 -8.25 0.02
N MET A 230 5.49 -7.12 0.69
CA MET A 230 4.18 -6.48 0.77
C MET A 230 4.14 -5.13 0.06
N LEU A 231 3.08 -4.90 -0.68
CA LEU A 231 2.69 -3.59 -1.20
C LEU A 231 1.42 -3.16 -0.47
N PHE A 232 1.55 -2.20 0.45
CA PHE A 232 0.45 -1.80 1.33
C PHE A 232 -0.05 -0.41 1.00
N ILE A 233 -1.30 -0.30 0.59
CA ILE A 233 -1.96 0.97 0.31
C ILE A 233 -2.78 1.41 1.50
N CYS A 234 -2.59 2.65 1.89
CA CYS A 234 -3.40 3.27 2.92
C CYS A 234 -3.46 4.79 2.71
N HIS A 235 -4.41 5.46 3.33
CA HIS A 235 -4.49 6.91 3.37
C HIS A 235 -3.91 7.50 4.66
N ASP A 236 -3.60 6.64 5.64
CA ASP A 236 -3.08 7.05 6.95
C ASP A 236 -1.57 6.83 7.03
N LEU A 237 -0.84 7.95 7.02
CA LEU A 237 0.62 7.97 7.12
C LEU A 237 1.10 7.55 8.53
N ALA A 238 0.30 7.82 9.59
CA ALA A 238 0.65 7.40 10.96
C ALA A 238 0.61 5.88 11.09
N LEU A 239 -0.37 5.24 10.47
CA LEU A 239 -0.48 3.80 10.48
C LEU A 239 0.70 3.15 9.72
N ILE A 240 0.92 3.56 8.48
CA ILE A 240 1.90 2.89 7.59
C ILE A 240 3.34 3.05 8.10
N ARG A 241 3.70 4.20 8.68
CA ARG A 241 5.04 4.44 9.25
C ARG A 241 5.40 3.47 10.38
N SER A 242 4.40 2.85 11.03
CA SER A 242 4.65 1.95 12.14
C SER A 242 5.28 0.62 11.70
N PHE A 243 5.02 0.15 10.46
CA PHE A 243 5.45 -1.16 10.00
C PHE A 243 6.06 -1.20 8.59
N ALA A 244 5.85 -0.18 7.75
CA ALA A 244 6.46 -0.16 6.42
C ALA A 244 7.97 0.05 6.50
N HIS A 245 8.71 -0.62 5.63
CA HIS A 245 10.16 -0.46 5.50
C HIS A 245 10.49 0.76 4.65
N GLN A 246 9.67 1.03 3.63
CA GLN A 246 9.76 2.19 2.76
C GLN A 246 8.35 2.73 2.49
N ILE A 247 8.22 4.03 2.37
CA ILE A 247 6.95 4.71 2.10
C ILE A 247 7.12 5.54 0.82
N ALA A 248 6.22 5.34 -0.14
CA ALA A 248 6.07 6.18 -1.31
C ALA A 248 4.83 7.06 -1.15
N VAL A 249 5.02 8.35 -1.22
CA VAL A 249 3.96 9.35 -1.11
C VAL A 249 3.49 9.73 -2.51
N MET A 250 2.20 9.52 -2.78
CA MET A 250 1.61 9.73 -4.10
C MET A 250 0.62 10.88 -4.09
N TYR A 251 0.77 11.81 -5.03
CA TYR A 251 -0.11 12.95 -5.22
C TYR A 251 -0.47 13.14 -6.69
N LEU A 252 -1.76 13.16 -7.04
CA LEU A 252 -2.28 13.35 -8.42
C LEU A 252 -1.52 12.54 -9.47
N GLY A 253 -1.38 11.24 -9.25
CA GLY A 253 -0.73 10.33 -10.18
C GLY A 253 0.80 10.30 -10.13
N ASN A 254 1.44 11.12 -9.31
CA ASN A 254 2.90 11.25 -9.24
C ASN A 254 3.43 10.79 -7.89
N ILE A 255 4.60 10.16 -7.86
CA ILE A 255 5.35 9.94 -6.63
C ILE A 255 6.11 11.22 -6.33
N VAL A 256 5.82 11.81 -5.17
CA VAL A 256 6.44 13.08 -4.75
C VAL A 256 7.57 12.88 -3.74
N GLU A 257 7.53 11.77 -3.00
CA GLU A 257 8.59 11.41 -2.04
C GLU A 257 8.61 9.89 -1.86
N VAL A 258 9.81 9.32 -1.74
CA VAL A 258 10.06 7.95 -1.30
C VAL A 258 11.03 8.00 -0.14
N ILE A 259 10.66 7.44 1.02
CA ILE A 259 11.41 7.62 2.27
C ILE A 259 11.40 6.32 3.08
N PRO A 260 12.48 5.98 3.82
CA PRO A 260 12.44 4.91 4.80
C PRO A 260 11.33 5.15 5.84
N GLY A 261 10.57 4.11 6.19
CA GLY A 261 9.40 4.27 7.06
C GLY A 261 9.72 4.82 8.45
N GLU A 262 10.93 4.57 8.98
CA GLU A 262 11.37 5.12 10.27
C GLU A 262 11.68 6.61 10.22
N ASP A 263 12.10 7.10 9.05
CA ASP A 263 12.56 8.47 8.87
C ASP A 263 11.42 9.45 8.55
N VAL A 264 10.25 8.98 8.17
CA VAL A 264 9.17 9.83 7.64
C VAL A 264 8.74 10.93 8.62
N THR A 265 8.80 10.68 9.92
CA THR A 265 8.37 11.68 10.93
C THR A 265 9.33 12.85 11.09
N GLU A 266 10.64 12.56 10.98
CA GLU A 266 11.69 13.51 11.29
C GLU A 266 12.37 14.08 10.04
N HIS A 267 12.35 13.32 8.94
CA HIS A 267 13.12 13.61 7.73
C HIS A 267 12.27 13.81 6.48
N ALA A 268 10.92 13.78 6.56
CA ALA A 268 10.08 14.13 5.42
C ALA A 268 10.35 15.57 4.96
N VAL A 269 10.65 15.74 3.68
CA VAL A 269 11.08 17.03 3.12
C VAL A 269 10.09 17.61 2.12
N HIS A 270 9.29 16.78 1.46
CA HIS A 270 8.31 17.30 0.51
C HIS A 270 7.17 18.00 1.25
N PRO A 271 6.77 19.24 0.87
CA PRO A 271 5.73 19.98 1.58
C PRO A 271 4.38 19.25 1.70
N TYR A 272 4.02 18.42 0.72
CA TYR A 272 2.81 17.57 0.81
C TYR A 272 2.93 16.50 1.89
N THR A 273 4.10 15.84 2.00
CA THR A 273 4.33 14.83 3.04
C THR A 273 4.28 15.45 4.44
N GLN A 274 4.89 16.63 4.58
CA GLN A 274 4.85 17.40 5.84
C GLN A 274 3.43 17.82 6.19
N ALA A 275 2.63 18.24 5.19
CA ALA A 275 1.23 18.58 5.40
C ALA A 275 0.37 17.37 5.79
N LEU A 276 0.65 16.18 5.22
CA LEU A 276 -0.01 14.93 5.65
C LEU A 276 0.34 14.56 7.09
N LEU A 277 1.58 14.77 7.51
CA LEU A 277 2.01 14.57 8.91
C LEU A 277 1.35 15.59 9.84
N GLY A 278 1.30 16.85 9.44
CA GLY A 278 0.69 17.94 10.22
C GLY A 278 -0.83 17.84 10.37
N ALA A 279 -1.51 17.20 9.41
CA ALA A 279 -2.96 16.96 9.47
C ALA A 279 -3.37 15.84 10.44
N GLN A 280 -2.41 15.12 11.01
CA GLN A 280 -2.67 14.08 12.00
C GLN A 280 -2.94 14.73 13.37
N PHE A 281 -4.16 14.56 13.86
CA PHE A 281 -4.52 15.02 15.20
C PHE A 281 -3.76 14.21 16.25
N SER A 282 -2.79 14.82 16.94
CA SER A 282 -2.23 14.28 18.17
C SER A 282 -3.10 14.73 19.36
N ILE A 283 -3.42 13.81 20.26
CA ILE A 283 -4.12 14.12 21.53
C ILE A 283 -3.29 15.12 22.39
N HIS A 284 -2.01 15.28 22.08
CA HIS A 284 -1.07 16.21 22.73
C HIS A 284 -0.86 17.52 21.96
N MET A 285 -1.60 17.77 20.89
CA MET A 285 -1.52 19.07 20.22
C MET A 285 -2.00 20.16 21.16
N ASP A 286 -1.20 21.20 21.29
CA ASP A 286 -1.59 22.46 21.95
C ASP A 286 -2.80 23.04 21.17
N PRO A 287 -3.98 23.18 21.81
CA PRO A 287 -5.18 23.71 21.14
C PRO A 287 -4.98 25.12 20.56
N SER A 288 -3.94 25.83 20.98
CA SER A 288 -3.57 27.17 20.48
C SER A 288 -2.73 27.15 19.21
N GLN A 289 -2.14 26.01 18.84
CA GLN A 289 -1.39 25.88 17.58
C GLN A 289 -2.38 25.75 16.41
N LYS A 290 -2.20 26.62 15.41
CA LYS A 290 -2.93 26.46 14.14
C LYS A 290 -2.60 25.10 13.54
N ILE A 291 -3.66 24.29 13.34
CA ILE A 291 -3.55 23.04 12.59
C ILE A 291 -3.07 23.45 11.19
N GLN A 292 -1.91 22.96 10.80
CA GLN A 292 -1.44 23.06 9.40
C GLN A 292 -2.28 22.11 8.56
N SER A 293 -3.56 22.44 8.38
CA SER A 293 -4.42 21.72 7.44
C SER A 293 -4.10 22.21 6.04
N ILE A 294 -4.13 21.29 5.10
CA ILE A 294 -4.09 21.64 3.68
C ILE A 294 -5.39 22.41 3.38
N GLU A 295 -5.33 23.73 3.31
CA GLU A 295 -6.52 24.63 3.30
C GLU A 295 -7.45 24.48 2.08
N SER A 296 -7.09 23.66 1.09
CA SER A 296 -7.90 23.48 -0.12
C SER A 296 -8.05 22.00 -0.49
N GLU A 297 -9.18 21.67 -1.11
CA GLU A 297 -9.37 20.35 -1.73
C GLU A 297 -8.35 20.10 -2.83
N ALA A 298 -7.99 18.81 -3.03
CA ALA A 298 -7.14 18.44 -4.14
C ALA A 298 -7.77 18.87 -5.48
N PRO A 299 -7.01 19.44 -6.42
CA PRO A 299 -7.54 19.75 -7.73
C PRO A 299 -8.03 18.48 -8.43
N SER A 300 -8.97 18.67 -9.35
CA SER A 300 -9.49 17.55 -10.15
C SER A 300 -8.34 16.82 -10.86
N PRO A 301 -8.31 15.48 -10.84
CA PRO A 301 -7.35 14.71 -11.62
C PRO A 301 -7.43 14.93 -13.13
N LEU A 302 -8.48 15.60 -13.61
CA LEU A 302 -8.65 16.00 -15.01
C LEU A 302 -7.95 17.33 -15.33
N ASP A 303 -7.59 18.12 -14.31
CA ASP A 303 -7.04 19.47 -14.44
C ASP A 303 -5.69 19.59 -13.70
N VAL A 304 -4.84 18.56 -13.89
CA VAL A 304 -3.51 18.53 -13.28
C VAL A 304 -2.65 19.67 -13.85
N PRO A 305 -2.00 20.49 -13.01
CA PRO A 305 -1.11 21.57 -13.46
C PRO A 305 0.05 21.03 -14.31
N LYS A 306 0.57 21.84 -15.23
CA LYS A 306 1.71 21.45 -16.09
C LYS A 306 3.02 21.24 -15.32
N GLY A 307 3.23 22.03 -14.27
CA GLY A 307 4.41 21.94 -13.42
C GLY A 307 4.22 20.99 -12.23
N CYS A 308 4.76 21.37 -11.07
CA CYS A 308 4.57 20.61 -9.83
C CYS A 308 3.08 20.40 -9.54
N PRO A 309 2.60 19.17 -9.34
CA PRO A 309 1.19 18.91 -9.10
C PRO A 309 0.69 19.54 -7.80
N PHE A 310 1.56 19.75 -6.83
CA PHE A 310 1.24 20.35 -5.53
C PHE A 310 1.34 21.89 -5.53
N GLN A 311 1.72 22.54 -6.64
CA GLN A 311 1.99 23.99 -6.73
C GLN A 311 0.90 24.90 -6.16
N ASN A 312 -0.38 24.55 -6.33
CA ASN A 312 -1.50 25.38 -5.89
C ASN A 312 -1.77 25.31 -4.39
N ARG A 313 -1.14 24.37 -3.69
CA ARG A 313 -1.32 24.13 -2.25
C ARG A 313 0.01 24.27 -1.47
N CYS A 314 1.10 24.61 -2.17
CA CYS A 314 2.45 24.67 -1.63
C CYS A 314 2.81 26.10 -1.23
N GLU A 315 3.16 26.32 0.03
CA GLU A 315 3.64 27.62 0.54
C GLU A 315 5.00 28.02 -0.06
N HIS A 316 5.78 27.04 -0.53
CA HIS A 316 7.10 27.26 -1.14
C HIS A 316 7.05 27.29 -2.68
N CYS A 317 5.85 27.49 -3.27
CA CYS A 317 5.70 27.48 -4.72
C CYS A 317 6.45 28.64 -5.38
N THR A 318 7.33 28.32 -6.33
CA THR A 318 8.07 29.28 -7.17
C THR A 318 7.56 29.25 -8.61
N ASP A 319 8.00 30.22 -9.44
CA ASP A 319 7.66 30.22 -10.87
C ASP A 319 8.21 28.98 -11.60
N ARG A 320 9.33 28.43 -11.13
CA ARG A 320 9.85 27.16 -11.64
C ARG A 320 8.89 26.01 -11.37
N CYS A 321 8.27 25.95 -10.18
CA CYS A 321 7.27 24.96 -9.87
C CYS A 321 6.02 25.01 -10.76
N LYS A 322 5.69 26.20 -11.29
CA LYS A 322 4.58 26.38 -12.23
C LYS A 322 4.94 25.98 -13.66
N ALA A 323 6.21 26.14 -14.04
CA ALA A 323 6.70 25.91 -15.38
C ALA A 323 7.13 24.46 -15.65
N GLU A 324 7.77 23.83 -14.65
CA GLU A 324 8.43 22.53 -14.79
C GLU A 324 7.93 21.52 -13.78
N MET A 325 7.88 20.24 -14.20
CA MET A 325 7.62 19.11 -13.33
C MET A 325 8.90 18.70 -12.61
N PRO A 326 8.96 18.73 -11.26
CA PRO A 326 10.11 18.21 -10.54
C PRO A 326 10.23 16.69 -10.73
N LYS A 327 11.47 16.22 -10.86
CA LYS A 327 11.78 14.79 -10.96
C LYS A 327 12.15 14.23 -9.60
N LEU A 328 11.79 12.99 -9.37
CA LEU A 328 12.24 12.26 -8.18
C LEU A 328 13.76 12.11 -8.21
N LYS A 329 14.44 12.56 -7.16
CA LYS A 329 15.91 12.53 -7.01
C LYS A 329 16.28 12.05 -5.63
N GLU A 330 17.30 11.25 -5.56
CA GLU A 330 17.88 10.81 -4.29
C GLU A 330 18.50 12.02 -3.56
N ILE A 331 18.14 12.19 -2.30
CA ILE A 331 18.61 13.25 -1.40
C ILE A 331 19.39 12.70 -0.22
N ALA A 332 19.13 11.43 0.14
CA ALA A 332 19.88 10.62 1.09
C ALA A 332 19.70 9.14 0.71
N PRO A 333 20.51 8.21 1.24
CA PRO A 333 20.39 6.79 0.93
C PRO A 333 18.96 6.25 1.14
N GLY A 334 18.29 5.83 0.06
CA GLY A 334 16.92 5.33 0.08
C GLY A 334 15.84 6.39 0.30
N HIS A 335 16.20 7.68 0.28
CA HIS A 335 15.27 8.81 0.38
C HIS A 335 15.33 9.66 -0.90
N GLU A 336 14.21 9.73 -1.60
CA GLU A 336 14.07 10.47 -2.85
C GLU A 336 12.93 11.49 -2.73
N ALA A 337 13.09 12.68 -3.33
CA ALA A 337 12.04 13.70 -3.36
C ALA A 337 11.95 14.38 -4.72
N ALA A 338 10.73 14.73 -5.12
CA ALA A 338 10.41 15.48 -6.34
C ALA A 338 10.03 16.92 -5.99
N CYS A 339 11.00 17.75 -5.56
CA CYS A 339 10.74 19.11 -5.12
C CYS A 339 11.91 20.04 -5.42
N PHE A 340 11.66 21.15 -6.13
CA PHE A 340 12.68 22.16 -6.41
C PHE A 340 13.14 22.93 -5.17
N TYR A 341 12.22 23.20 -4.23
CA TYR A 341 12.56 23.81 -2.97
C TYR A 341 13.58 22.99 -2.17
N VAL A 342 13.39 21.67 -2.13
CA VAL A 342 14.31 20.73 -1.48
C VAL A 342 15.66 20.71 -2.20
N GLU A 343 15.67 20.68 -3.55
CA GLU A 343 16.90 20.70 -4.35
C GLU A 343 17.77 21.95 -4.09
N GLU A 344 17.14 23.08 -3.80
CA GLU A 344 17.84 24.36 -3.56
C GLU A 344 18.35 24.48 -2.13
N HIS A 345 17.65 23.92 -1.15
CA HIS A 345 17.98 24.09 0.28
C HIS A 345 18.86 22.96 0.85
N LEU A 346 18.87 21.78 0.25
CA LEU A 346 19.77 20.69 0.66
C LEU A 346 21.21 20.83 0.10
N LYS A 347 21.45 21.79 -0.83
CA LYS A 347 22.79 22.05 -1.39
C LYS A 347 23.62 23.04 -0.53
N ASN A 348 23.03 23.62 0.50
CA ASN A 348 23.66 24.50 1.46
C ASN A 348 23.80 23.80 2.83
#